data_6050715f8d350b6227979c8763c6beaf
#
_entry.id   6050715f8d350b6227979c8763c6beaf
#
_cell.length_a   1.000
_cell.length_b   1.000
_cell.length_c   1.000
_cell.angle_alpha   90.00
_cell.angle_beta   90.00
_cell.angle_gamma   90.00
#
_symmetry.space_group_name_H-M   'P 1'
#
loop_
_entity.id
_entity.type
_entity.pdbx_description
1 polymer ?
#
loop_
_entity_poly.entity_id
_entity_poly.type
_entity_poly.pdbx_seq_one_letter_code
_entity_poly.pdbx_strand_id
1 'polypeptide(L)'
;MKKLISIIVFSLIVFFFSSPVKAEVMAGASAPLVYNSFISTNDIEILRQNKMKIAIETVLKRYDSPMSEESDSFIKACIKYQIDCYLLPSIAGLESTFGKFIWPNSYNAFGWDRGYMMFDSWDEGIDTVAKGLRKGYLNKGALTVDQIGPIYSESPTWAVRVNSIRAQFEKEEDKLSLLSNQFPVQL
;
A
#
# COMPACT_ATOMS: atom_id res chain seq x y z
N MET A 1 11.40 34.23 86.49
CA MET A 1 11.10 34.92 85.22
C MET A 1 12.09 34.65 84.12
N LYS A 2 13.40 34.65 84.36
CA LYS A 2 14.40 34.39 83.25
C LYS A 2 14.33 32.99 82.57
N LYS A 3 13.96 31.95 83.31
CA LYS A 3 13.85 30.59 82.75
C LYS A 3 12.59 30.37 81.87
N LEU A 4 11.50 31.09 82.22
CA LEU A 4 10.28 31.01 81.39
C LEU A 4 10.44 31.71 80.03
N ILE A 5 11.15 32.82 80.01
CA ILE A 5 11.42 33.55 78.75
C ILE A 5 12.33 32.71 77.83
N SER A 6 13.30 31.95 78.38
CA SER A 6 14.19 31.09 77.58
C SER A 6 13.44 29.94 76.91
N ILE A 7 12.43 29.37 77.58
CA ILE A 7 11.63 28.27 77.03
C ILE A 7 10.72 28.78 75.87
N ILE A 8 10.14 29.99 76.06
CA ILE A 8 9.26 30.60 75.07
C ILE A 8 10.07 30.94 73.78
N VAL A 9 11.27 31.52 73.95
CA VAL A 9 12.12 31.89 72.84
C VAL A 9 12.58 30.62 72.06
N PHE A 10 12.90 29.53 72.75
CA PHE A 10 13.29 28.29 72.11
C PHE A 10 12.11 27.59 71.35
N SER A 11 10.90 27.68 71.93
CA SER A 11 9.71 27.16 71.27
C SER A 11 9.33 27.99 70.01
N LEU A 12 9.54 29.30 70.03
CA LEU A 12 9.29 30.17 68.86
C LEU A 12 10.30 29.94 67.74
N ILE A 13 11.56 29.63 68.07
CA ILE A 13 12.60 29.37 67.08
C ILE A 13 12.31 28.04 66.36
N VAL A 14 11.80 27.02 67.04
CA VAL A 14 11.45 25.71 66.37
C VAL A 14 10.27 25.89 65.43
N PHE A 15 9.37 26.83 65.67
CA PHE A 15 8.21 27.06 64.80
C PHE A 15 8.56 27.73 63.44
N PHE A 16 9.66 28.50 63.41
CA PHE A 16 10.10 29.21 62.21
C PHE A 16 10.93 28.35 61.25
N PHE A 17 11.39 27.18 61.66
CA PHE A 17 12.19 26.27 60.79
C PHE A 17 11.41 25.09 60.24
N SER A 18 10.12 24.96 60.50
CA SER A 18 9.26 24.01 59.84
C SER A 18 8.81 24.57 58.48
N SER A 19 9.68 24.51 57.51
CA SER A 19 9.28 24.70 56.12
C SER A 19 8.26 23.62 55.78
N PRO A 20 7.08 23.95 55.21
CA PRO A 20 6.20 22.94 54.69
C PRO A 20 6.92 22.24 53.55
N VAL A 21 7.27 20.96 53.74
CA VAL A 21 7.64 20.08 52.64
C VAL A 21 6.40 20.02 51.74
N LYS A 22 6.41 20.77 50.65
CA LYS A 22 5.49 20.52 49.56
C LYS A 22 5.83 19.12 49.03
N ALA A 23 5.02 18.14 49.39
CA ALA A 23 4.99 16.90 48.63
C ALA A 23 4.50 17.27 47.22
N GLU A 24 5.42 17.47 46.29
CA GLU A 24 5.09 17.36 44.89
C GLU A 24 4.59 15.94 44.69
N VAL A 25 3.27 15.82 44.62
CA VAL A 25 2.65 14.68 43.99
C VAL A 25 3.16 14.70 42.54
N MET A 26 4.21 13.97 42.27
CA MET A 26 4.53 13.56 40.92
C MET A 26 3.33 12.72 40.48
N ALA A 27 2.27 13.43 40.01
CA ALA A 27 1.32 12.81 39.16
C ALA A 27 2.18 12.24 38.01
N GLY A 28 2.25 10.91 37.95
CA GLY A 28 2.86 10.21 36.84
C GLY A 28 2.13 10.68 35.58
N ALA A 29 2.59 11.78 35.02
CA ALA A 29 2.31 12.11 33.66
C ALA A 29 2.97 10.97 32.89
N SER A 30 2.19 9.94 32.60
CA SER A 30 2.47 9.10 31.45
C SER A 30 2.52 10.07 30.27
N ALA A 31 3.70 10.65 30.04
CA ALA A 31 3.95 11.33 28.79
C ALA A 31 3.58 10.28 27.74
N PRO A 32 2.58 10.51 26.88
CA PRO A 32 2.42 9.65 25.74
C PRO A 32 3.77 9.70 25.07
N LEU A 33 4.46 8.56 25.02
CA LEU A 33 5.58 8.37 24.13
C LEU A 33 4.98 8.61 22.75
N VAL A 34 5.00 9.87 22.30
CA VAL A 34 4.80 10.20 20.91
C VAL A 34 6.05 9.64 20.23
N TYR A 35 6.00 8.35 19.95
CA TYR A 35 6.91 7.72 19.04
C TYR A 35 6.59 8.30 17.66
N ASN A 36 7.14 9.48 17.41
CA ASN A 36 7.29 9.99 16.06
C ASN A 36 8.27 9.04 15.36
N SER A 37 7.77 7.86 14.99
CA SER A 37 8.42 7.09 13.94
C SER A 37 8.43 8.03 12.73
N PHE A 38 9.59 8.57 12.40
CA PHE A 38 9.81 9.19 11.11
C PHE A 38 9.70 8.07 10.09
N ILE A 39 8.44 7.75 9.69
CA ILE A 39 8.20 6.85 8.57
C ILE A 39 8.83 7.57 7.39
N SER A 40 9.90 7.03 6.85
CA SER A 40 10.56 7.61 5.70
C SER A 40 9.61 7.53 4.49
N THR A 41 9.79 8.42 3.52
CA THR A 41 9.05 8.35 2.25
C THR A 41 9.24 6.99 1.56
N ASN A 42 10.40 6.37 1.76
CA ASN A 42 10.71 5.04 1.26
C ASN A 42 9.84 3.96 1.94
N ASP A 43 9.65 4.04 3.26
CA ASP A 43 8.81 3.07 4.00
C ASP A 43 7.34 3.18 3.57
N ILE A 44 6.85 4.40 3.35
CA ILE A 44 5.49 4.65 2.84
C ILE A 44 5.31 3.99 1.47
N GLU A 45 6.29 4.14 0.57
CA GLU A 45 6.22 3.55 -0.76
C GLU A 45 6.27 2.02 -0.72
N ILE A 46 7.12 1.43 0.14
CA ILE A 46 7.17 -0.02 0.35
C ILE A 46 5.82 -0.54 0.89
N LEU A 47 5.23 0.15 1.85
CA LEU A 47 3.90 -0.22 2.39
C LEU A 47 2.82 -0.16 1.30
N ARG A 48 2.85 0.87 0.45
CA ARG A 48 1.92 1.02 -0.67
C ARG A 48 2.08 -0.14 -1.66
N GLN A 49 3.30 -0.45 -2.06
CA GLN A 49 3.59 -1.57 -2.97
C GLN A 49 3.14 -2.90 -2.41
N ASN A 50 3.34 -3.15 -1.11
CA ASN A 50 2.88 -4.35 -0.44
C ASN A 50 1.34 -4.46 -0.44
N LYS A 51 0.62 -3.36 -0.21
CA LYS A 51 -0.85 -3.35 -0.30
C LYS A 51 -1.33 -3.67 -1.70
N MET A 52 -0.75 -3.06 -2.72
CA MET A 52 -1.08 -3.34 -4.12
C MET A 52 -0.79 -4.79 -4.49
N LYS A 53 0.35 -5.34 -4.05
CA LYS A 53 0.70 -6.75 -4.24
C LYS A 53 -0.37 -7.67 -3.65
N ILE A 54 -0.76 -7.46 -2.39
CA ILE A 54 -1.79 -8.26 -1.71
C ILE A 54 -3.13 -8.12 -2.43
N ALA A 55 -3.50 -6.92 -2.89
CA ALA A 55 -4.73 -6.69 -3.64
C ALA A 55 -4.73 -7.48 -4.96
N ILE A 56 -3.62 -7.45 -5.72
CA ILE A 56 -3.47 -8.23 -6.96
C ILE A 56 -3.61 -9.73 -6.66
N GLU A 57 -2.85 -10.25 -5.71
CA GLU A 57 -2.87 -11.67 -5.33
C GLU A 57 -4.28 -12.10 -4.89
N THR A 58 -4.96 -11.29 -4.08
CA THR A 58 -6.32 -11.58 -3.60
C THR A 58 -7.32 -11.70 -4.74
N VAL A 59 -7.27 -10.78 -5.70
CA VAL A 59 -8.16 -10.84 -6.87
C VAL A 59 -7.82 -12.03 -7.76
N LEU A 60 -6.55 -12.26 -8.07
CA LEU A 60 -6.13 -13.39 -8.89
C LEU A 60 -6.56 -14.74 -8.28
N LYS A 61 -6.37 -14.92 -6.97
CA LYS A 61 -6.82 -16.12 -6.25
C LYS A 61 -8.34 -16.28 -6.26
N ARG A 62 -9.10 -15.19 -6.17
CA ARG A 62 -10.57 -15.23 -6.28
C ARG A 62 -11.07 -15.79 -7.61
N TYR A 63 -10.31 -15.57 -8.66
CA TYR A 63 -10.60 -16.07 -10.00
C TYR A 63 -9.92 -17.40 -10.32
N ASP A 64 -9.27 -18.07 -9.35
CA ASP A 64 -8.46 -19.28 -9.56
C ASP A 64 -7.49 -19.11 -10.74
N SER A 65 -6.82 -17.97 -10.78
CA SER A 65 -5.90 -17.62 -11.86
C SER A 65 -4.63 -18.45 -11.80
N PRO A 66 -4.13 -18.97 -12.95
CA PRO A 66 -2.79 -19.57 -12.99
C PRO A 66 -1.66 -18.56 -12.75
N MET A 67 -1.99 -17.25 -12.73
CA MET A 67 -1.07 -16.15 -12.41
C MET A 67 -1.14 -15.73 -10.94
N SER A 68 -1.76 -16.51 -10.05
CA SER A 68 -1.97 -16.11 -8.65
C SER A 68 -0.68 -15.81 -7.88
N GLU A 69 0.42 -16.42 -8.26
CA GLU A 69 1.74 -16.20 -7.64
C GLU A 69 2.56 -15.08 -8.32
N GLU A 70 2.00 -14.43 -9.35
CA GLU A 70 2.72 -13.43 -10.17
C GLU A 70 2.54 -11.99 -9.68
N SER A 71 2.01 -11.78 -8.48
CA SER A 71 1.79 -10.44 -7.94
C SER A 71 3.08 -9.61 -7.88
N ASP A 72 4.22 -10.23 -7.57
CA ASP A 72 5.54 -9.58 -7.59
C ASP A 72 5.97 -9.16 -9.00
N SER A 73 5.72 -9.99 -10.01
CA SER A 73 6.02 -9.69 -11.41
C SER A 73 5.24 -8.48 -11.89
N PHE A 74 3.93 -8.37 -11.54
CA PHE A 74 3.12 -7.19 -11.85
C PHE A 74 3.66 -5.92 -11.17
N ILE A 75 4.01 -5.98 -9.88
CA ILE A 75 4.56 -4.83 -9.15
C ILE A 75 5.92 -4.41 -9.72
N LYS A 76 6.83 -5.35 -9.98
CA LYS A 76 8.12 -5.05 -10.61
C LYS A 76 7.95 -4.37 -11.97
N ALA A 77 7.07 -4.89 -12.81
CA ALA A 77 6.83 -4.34 -14.13
C ALA A 77 6.22 -2.92 -14.06
N CYS A 78 5.24 -2.68 -13.19
CA CYS A 78 4.64 -1.35 -13.08
C CYS A 78 5.64 -0.29 -12.61
N ILE A 79 6.51 -0.61 -11.65
CA ILE A 79 7.56 0.28 -11.17
C ILE A 79 8.60 0.52 -12.27
N LYS A 80 9.12 -0.55 -12.87
CA LYS A 80 10.16 -0.51 -13.91
C LYS A 80 9.74 0.35 -15.11
N TYR A 81 8.49 0.22 -15.53
CA TYR A 81 7.98 0.92 -16.71
C TYR A 81 7.11 2.13 -16.36
N GLN A 82 6.96 2.47 -15.08
CA GLN A 82 6.18 3.61 -14.60
C GLN A 82 4.76 3.63 -15.20
N ILE A 83 4.07 2.51 -15.12
CA ILE A 83 2.67 2.36 -15.52
C ILE A 83 1.80 2.13 -14.27
N ASP A 84 0.50 2.34 -14.40
CA ASP A 84 -0.44 1.99 -13.31
C ASP A 84 -0.34 0.49 -12.98
N CYS A 85 -0.16 0.16 -11.67
CA CYS A 85 0.11 -1.22 -11.26
C CYS A 85 -1.09 -2.15 -11.45
N TYR A 86 -2.29 -1.60 -11.56
CA TYR A 86 -3.50 -2.38 -11.83
C TYR A 86 -3.85 -2.46 -13.32
N LEU A 87 -3.14 -1.73 -14.20
CA LEU A 87 -3.43 -1.75 -15.63
C LEU A 87 -3.22 -3.15 -16.24
N LEU A 88 -2.02 -3.72 -16.05
CA LEU A 88 -1.73 -5.04 -16.65
C LEU A 88 -2.64 -6.15 -16.12
N PRO A 89 -2.80 -6.35 -14.79
CA PRO A 89 -3.68 -7.41 -14.33
C PRO A 89 -5.13 -7.19 -14.76
N SER A 90 -5.58 -5.93 -14.96
CA SER A 90 -6.92 -5.65 -15.48
C SER A 90 -7.07 -6.03 -16.95
N ILE A 91 -6.04 -5.78 -17.76
CA ILE A 91 -6.02 -6.23 -19.17
C ILE A 91 -6.04 -7.77 -19.22
N ALA A 92 -5.19 -8.44 -18.44
CA ALA A 92 -5.18 -9.90 -18.35
C ALA A 92 -6.55 -10.47 -17.92
N GLY A 93 -7.21 -9.78 -16.99
CA GLY A 93 -8.57 -10.14 -16.56
C GLY A 93 -9.60 -10.09 -17.70
N LEU A 94 -9.53 -9.06 -18.53
CA LEU A 94 -10.43 -8.88 -19.65
C LEU A 94 -10.14 -9.83 -20.80
N GLU A 95 -8.86 -9.94 -21.20
CA GLU A 95 -8.46 -10.67 -22.41
C GLU A 95 -8.51 -12.19 -22.24
N SER A 96 -8.20 -12.69 -21.04
CA SER A 96 -8.04 -14.13 -20.83
C SER A 96 -8.62 -14.67 -19.53
N THR A 97 -9.43 -13.86 -18.83
CA THR A 97 -9.88 -14.20 -17.46
C THR A 97 -8.67 -14.55 -16.59
N PHE A 98 -7.73 -13.60 -16.51
CA PHE A 98 -6.48 -13.71 -15.75
C PHE A 98 -5.64 -14.94 -16.14
N GLY A 99 -5.43 -15.17 -17.45
CA GLY A 99 -4.60 -16.24 -17.97
C GLY A 99 -5.26 -17.62 -18.05
N LYS A 100 -6.55 -17.74 -17.70
CA LYS A 100 -7.27 -19.04 -17.78
C LYS A 100 -7.55 -19.48 -19.20
N PHE A 101 -7.81 -18.55 -20.09
CA PHE A 101 -8.18 -18.80 -21.48
C PHE A 101 -7.13 -18.20 -22.42
N ILE A 102 -6.02 -18.91 -22.56
CA ILE A 102 -4.91 -18.54 -23.44
C ILE A 102 -4.63 -19.68 -24.43
N TRP A 103 -3.86 -19.38 -25.48
CA TRP A 103 -3.31 -20.43 -26.30
C TRP A 103 -2.40 -21.33 -25.43
N PRO A 104 -2.48 -22.66 -25.53
CA PRO A 104 -1.71 -23.56 -24.68
C PRO A 104 -0.22 -23.21 -24.64
N ASN A 105 0.33 -23.10 -23.43
CA ASN A 105 1.74 -22.77 -23.14
C ASN A 105 2.21 -21.41 -23.67
N SER A 106 1.30 -20.49 -24.05
CA SER A 106 1.71 -19.19 -24.56
C SER A 106 2.15 -18.22 -23.48
N TYR A 107 1.68 -18.38 -22.24
CA TYR A 107 1.80 -17.39 -21.16
C TYR A 107 1.35 -15.98 -21.55
N ASN A 108 0.51 -15.88 -22.62
CA ASN A 108 0.01 -14.63 -23.18
C ASN A 108 -1.38 -14.29 -22.65
N ALA A 109 -1.44 -13.78 -21.44
CA ALA A 109 -2.69 -13.37 -20.81
C ALA A 109 -3.31 -12.10 -21.42
N PHE A 110 -2.61 -11.41 -22.30
CA PHE A 110 -2.90 -10.05 -22.76
C PHE A 110 -3.44 -9.99 -24.20
N GLY A 111 -3.56 -11.12 -24.87
CA GLY A 111 -4.08 -11.18 -26.24
C GLY A 111 -3.13 -10.64 -27.31
N TRP A 112 -1.84 -10.43 -27.00
CA TRP A 112 -0.89 -9.87 -27.96
C TRP A 112 -0.67 -10.78 -29.14
N ASP A 113 -0.50 -10.16 -30.33
CA ASP A 113 -0.49 -10.85 -31.62
C ASP A 113 -1.68 -11.82 -31.76
N ARG A 114 -2.89 -11.32 -31.48
CA ARG A 114 -4.13 -12.11 -31.51
C ARG A 114 -4.09 -13.36 -30.64
N GLY A 115 -3.28 -13.34 -29.57
CA GLY A 115 -3.07 -14.46 -28.65
C GLY A 115 -1.96 -15.43 -29.06
N TYR A 116 -1.36 -15.27 -30.25
CA TYR A 116 -0.35 -16.20 -30.79
C TYR A 116 1.08 -15.87 -30.33
N MET A 117 1.33 -14.70 -29.73
CA MET A 117 2.64 -14.42 -29.18
C MET A 117 2.95 -15.38 -28.03
N MET A 118 4.12 -16.03 -28.10
CA MET A 118 4.56 -16.99 -27.09
C MET A 118 5.59 -16.33 -26.18
N PHE A 119 5.46 -16.55 -24.89
CA PHE A 119 6.43 -16.19 -23.86
C PHE A 119 6.90 -17.44 -23.14
N ASP A 120 8.09 -17.41 -22.55
CA ASP A 120 8.67 -18.56 -21.82
C ASP A 120 8.08 -18.70 -20.40
N SER A 121 7.50 -17.59 -19.86
CA SER A 121 6.90 -17.55 -18.52
C SER A 121 5.87 -16.43 -18.40
N TRP A 122 5.09 -16.44 -17.30
CA TRP A 122 4.21 -15.33 -16.95
C TRP A 122 5.00 -14.02 -16.70
N ASP A 123 6.15 -14.11 -16.01
CA ASP A 123 7.01 -12.96 -15.73
C ASP A 123 7.50 -12.29 -17.02
N GLU A 124 7.96 -13.08 -17.99
CA GLU A 124 8.38 -12.56 -19.29
C GLU A 124 7.22 -11.91 -20.05
N GLY A 125 6.04 -12.52 -20.06
CA GLY A 125 4.85 -11.95 -20.68
C GLY A 125 4.47 -10.61 -20.05
N ILE A 126 4.45 -10.55 -18.71
CA ILE A 126 4.15 -9.34 -17.95
C ILE A 126 5.18 -8.23 -18.27
N ASP A 127 6.49 -8.54 -18.21
CA ASP A 127 7.55 -7.55 -18.48
C ASP A 127 7.49 -7.04 -19.93
N THR A 128 7.31 -7.95 -20.89
CA THR A 128 7.25 -7.59 -22.32
C THR A 128 6.06 -6.72 -22.63
N VAL A 129 4.87 -7.05 -22.13
CA VAL A 129 3.65 -6.28 -22.35
C VAL A 129 3.71 -4.92 -21.65
N ALA A 130 4.23 -4.87 -20.43
CA ALA A 130 4.46 -3.60 -19.71
C ALA A 130 5.37 -2.65 -20.50
N LYS A 131 6.48 -3.18 -21.01
CA LYS A 131 7.42 -2.43 -21.87
C LYS A 131 6.73 -1.91 -23.14
N GLY A 132 5.92 -2.76 -23.74
CA GLY A 132 5.17 -2.39 -24.95
C GLY A 132 4.11 -1.32 -24.68
N LEU A 133 3.37 -1.40 -23.59
CA LEU A 133 2.43 -0.36 -23.16
C LEU A 133 3.15 0.97 -22.94
N ARG A 134 4.27 0.98 -22.21
CA ARG A 134 5.07 2.20 -22.01
C ARG A 134 5.48 2.81 -23.35
N LYS A 135 6.12 2.01 -24.23
CA LYS A 135 6.69 2.52 -25.49
C LYS A 135 5.63 2.82 -26.55
N GLY A 136 4.63 1.96 -26.68
CA GLY A 136 3.64 2.01 -27.75
C GLY A 136 2.47 2.94 -27.48
N TYR A 137 2.15 3.21 -26.22
CA TYR A 137 0.96 3.95 -25.80
C TYR A 137 1.32 5.16 -24.92
N LEU A 138 1.88 4.94 -23.72
CA LEU A 138 2.08 6.03 -22.76
C LEU A 138 3.07 7.09 -23.27
N ASN A 139 4.18 6.67 -23.88
CA ASN A 139 5.15 7.61 -24.46
C ASN A 139 4.58 8.39 -25.67
N LYS A 140 3.45 7.93 -26.21
CA LYS A 140 2.73 8.62 -27.29
C LYS A 140 1.54 9.46 -26.78
N GLY A 141 1.41 9.60 -25.46
CA GLY A 141 0.40 10.44 -24.83
C GLY A 141 -0.89 9.73 -24.41
N ALA A 142 -1.05 8.43 -24.64
CA ALA A 142 -2.18 7.65 -24.13
C ALA A 142 -1.90 7.25 -22.66
N LEU A 143 -2.26 8.11 -21.71
CA LEU A 143 -1.91 8.00 -20.30
C LEU A 143 -2.99 7.31 -19.45
N THR A 144 -4.22 7.23 -19.96
CA THR A 144 -5.37 6.65 -19.25
C THR A 144 -5.90 5.43 -20.00
N VAL A 145 -6.64 4.56 -19.29
CA VAL A 145 -7.30 3.39 -19.90
C VAL A 145 -8.20 3.81 -21.07
N ASP A 146 -8.91 4.94 -20.93
CA ASP A 146 -9.80 5.47 -21.98
C ASP A 146 -9.03 5.93 -23.24
N GLN A 147 -7.80 6.44 -23.07
CA GLN A 147 -6.93 6.83 -24.17
C GLN A 147 -6.20 5.61 -24.79
N ILE A 148 -5.92 4.58 -24.01
CA ILE A 148 -5.31 3.33 -24.47
C ILE A 148 -6.33 2.50 -25.27
N GLY A 149 -7.57 2.44 -24.81
CA GLY A 149 -8.62 1.58 -25.34
C GLY A 149 -8.78 1.61 -26.87
N PRO A 150 -8.98 2.78 -27.51
CA PRO A 150 -9.15 2.89 -28.96
C PRO A 150 -7.93 2.43 -29.78
N ILE A 151 -6.75 2.36 -29.16
CA ILE A 151 -5.51 1.92 -29.80
C ILE A 151 -5.29 0.41 -29.55
N TYR A 152 -5.71 -0.07 -28.38
CA TYR A 152 -5.50 -1.45 -27.95
C TYR A 152 -6.52 -2.43 -28.57
N SER A 153 -7.77 -1.99 -28.68
CA SER A 153 -8.90 -2.83 -29.08
C SER A 153 -9.89 -2.09 -29.97
N GLU A 154 -10.48 -2.80 -30.91
CA GLU A 154 -11.58 -2.29 -31.75
C GLU A 154 -12.90 -2.18 -30.97
N SER A 155 -13.00 -2.79 -29.79
CA SER A 155 -14.21 -2.78 -28.96
C SER A 155 -14.40 -1.43 -28.27
N PRO A 156 -15.51 -0.71 -28.51
CA PRO A 156 -15.78 0.58 -27.88
C PRO A 156 -16.02 0.46 -26.35
N THR A 157 -16.25 -0.74 -25.85
CA THR A 157 -16.47 -0.99 -24.41
C THR A 157 -15.22 -1.48 -23.69
N TRP A 158 -14.10 -1.62 -24.38
CA TRP A 158 -12.87 -2.19 -23.80
C TRP A 158 -12.42 -1.41 -22.57
N ALA A 159 -12.30 -0.10 -22.68
CA ALA A 159 -11.84 0.76 -21.57
C ALA A 159 -12.77 0.67 -20.35
N VAL A 160 -14.07 0.69 -20.55
CA VAL A 160 -15.06 0.57 -19.47
C VAL A 160 -14.90 -0.79 -18.75
N ARG A 161 -14.70 -1.86 -19.50
CA ARG A 161 -14.53 -3.21 -18.94
C ARG A 161 -13.20 -3.35 -18.18
N VAL A 162 -12.10 -2.81 -18.73
CA VAL A 162 -10.80 -2.77 -18.04
C VAL A 162 -10.92 -1.97 -16.74
N ASN A 163 -11.54 -0.78 -16.78
CA ASN A 163 -11.76 0.04 -15.57
C ASN A 163 -12.64 -0.68 -14.53
N SER A 164 -13.63 -1.45 -14.95
CA SER A 164 -14.47 -2.25 -14.05
C SER A 164 -13.66 -3.36 -13.33
N ILE A 165 -12.72 -3.98 -14.03
CA ILE A 165 -11.81 -4.97 -13.42
C ILE A 165 -10.81 -4.29 -12.50
N ARG A 166 -10.24 -3.15 -12.94
CA ARG A 166 -9.32 -2.32 -12.15
C ARG A 166 -9.91 -1.92 -10.79
N ALA A 167 -11.17 -1.51 -10.78
CA ALA A 167 -11.88 -1.16 -9.56
C ALA A 167 -11.97 -2.32 -8.53
N GLN A 168 -11.83 -3.58 -8.95
CA GLN A 168 -11.78 -4.71 -8.02
C GLN A 168 -10.48 -4.74 -7.22
N PHE A 169 -9.36 -4.42 -7.85
CA PHE A 169 -8.06 -4.31 -7.18
C PHE A 169 -8.04 -3.12 -6.21
N GLU A 170 -8.51 -1.96 -6.66
CA GLU A 170 -8.63 -0.75 -5.84
C GLU A 170 -9.46 -1.01 -4.58
N LYS A 171 -10.59 -1.70 -4.73
CA LYS A 171 -11.45 -2.08 -3.60
C LYS A 171 -10.74 -2.99 -2.58
N GLU A 172 -9.88 -3.92 -3.03
CA GLU A 172 -9.11 -4.76 -2.11
C GLU A 172 -8.01 -3.94 -1.41
N GLU A 173 -7.33 -3.04 -2.11
CA GLU A 173 -6.36 -2.12 -1.50
C GLU A 173 -7.00 -1.21 -0.45
N ASP A 174 -8.20 -0.67 -0.73
CA ASP A 174 -8.96 0.15 0.22
C ASP A 174 -9.30 -0.62 1.51
N LYS A 175 -9.72 -1.89 1.39
CA LYS A 175 -9.97 -2.73 2.56
C LYS A 175 -8.73 -2.89 3.43
N LEU A 176 -7.56 -3.11 2.83
CA LEU A 176 -6.29 -3.23 3.55
C LEU A 176 -5.93 -1.92 4.26
N SER A 177 -6.22 -0.78 3.62
CA SER A 177 -5.98 0.54 4.18
C SER A 177 -6.89 0.82 5.38
N LEU A 178 -8.16 0.44 5.33
CA LEU A 178 -9.09 0.55 6.45
C LEU A 178 -8.66 -0.32 7.63
N LEU A 179 -8.23 -1.57 7.39
CA LEU A 179 -7.75 -2.47 8.43
C LEU A 179 -6.48 -1.92 9.11
N SER A 180 -5.54 -1.37 8.35
CA SER A 180 -4.31 -0.79 8.92
C SER A 180 -4.59 0.43 9.81
N ASN A 181 -5.64 1.19 9.53
CA ASN A 181 -6.05 2.33 10.34
C ASN A 181 -6.81 1.92 11.62
N GLN A 182 -7.53 0.80 11.60
CA GLN A 182 -8.26 0.28 12.77
C GLN A 182 -7.36 -0.44 13.77
N PHE A 183 -6.26 -1.02 13.31
CA PHE A 183 -5.30 -1.74 14.15
C PHE A 183 -3.89 -1.14 13.96
N PRO A 184 -3.62 0.05 14.54
CA PRO A 184 -2.27 0.59 14.52
C PRO A 184 -1.37 -0.41 15.25
N VAL A 185 -0.41 -1.00 14.51
CA VAL A 185 0.58 -1.92 15.08
C VAL A 185 1.39 -1.11 16.07
N GLN A 186 1.20 -1.37 17.36
CA GLN A 186 2.11 -0.91 18.41
C GLN A 186 3.32 -1.84 18.34
N LEU A 187 4.42 -1.36 17.75
CA LEU A 187 5.73 -1.99 17.76
C LEU A 187 6.47 -1.59 19.03
#